data_d7996c07dc9b8e34f34f1bc0dcd25ba8
#
_entry.id   d7996c07dc9b8e34f34f1bc0dcd25ba8
#
_cell.length_a   1.000
_cell.length_b   1.000
_cell.length_c   1.000
_cell.angle_alpha   90.00
_cell.angle_beta   90.00
_cell.angle_gamma   90.00
#
_symmetry.space_group_name_H-M   'P 1'
#
loop_
_entity.id
_entity.type
_entity.pdbx_description
1 polymer ?
#
loop_
_entity_poly.entity_id
_entity_poly.type
_entity_poly.pdbx_seq_one_letter_code
_entity_poly.pdbx_strand_id
1 'polypeptide(L)'
;TDIEHICSKIGSGSTPRGSNYSSKGIPFFRSQNIYNGGLVYEDIKFISEEVHQTMIGTEVLPNDLLLNITGGSLGRCAIVPENFQRGNVSQHVCIMRPIFVVSEYFHAFVLSSIFSKSMKITGSGREGLPKYNLERMFFPLPPLSEQHRIVSEIENWFALIDQIEQGKLDLQKVIKKAKNKILDLAIHGKLVPQDPNDEPASEL
;
A
#
# COMPACT_ATOMS: atom_id res chain seq x y z
N THR A 1 -8.36 -21.68 -10.82
CA THR A 1 -8.90 -22.19 -9.55
C THR A 1 -9.56 -21.07 -8.78
N ASP A 2 -10.35 -21.38 -7.74
CA ASP A 2 -10.93 -20.35 -6.87
C ASP A 2 -9.97 -20.01 -5.73
N ILE A 3 -10.07 -18.79 -5.19
CA ILE A 3 -9.17 -18.31 -4.12
C ILE A 3 -9.25 -19.23 -2.89
N GLU A 4 -10.40 -19.79 -2.58
CA GLU A 4 -10.54 -20.72 -1.44
C GLU A 4 -9.60 -21.93 -1.50
N HIS A 5 -9.28 -22.42 -2.71
CA HIS A 5 -8.42 -23.59 -2.90
C HIS A 5 -6.91 -23.29 -2.75
N ILE A 6 -6.54 -22.02 -2.70
CA ILE A 6 -5.15 -21.59 -2.54
C ILE A 6 -4.87 -20.95 -1.17
N CYS A 7 -5.85 -20.96 -0.28
CA CYS A 7 -5.73 -20.37 1.05
C CYS A 7 -6.08 -21.38 2.15
N SER A 8 -5.23 -21.49 3.16
CA SER A 8 -5.57 -22.21 4.39
C SER A 8 -6.48 -21.42 5.32
N LYS A 9 -6.58 -20.11 5.09
CA LYS A 9 -7.45 -19.20 5.84
C LYS A 9 -7.94 -18.06 4.93
N ILE A 10 -9.24 -17.83 4.97
CA ILE A 10 -9.90 -16.63 4.46
C ILE A 10 -10.90 -16.20 5.52
N GLY A 11 -10.71 -15.03 6.13
CA GLY A 11 -11.62 -14.56 7.17
C GLY A 11 -11.31 -13.16 7.66
N SER A 12 -12.37 -12.40 7.96
CA SER A 12 -12.20 -11.10 8.59
C SER A 12 -11.71 -11.22 10.03
N GLY A 13 -11.01 -10.21 10.48
CA GLY A 13 -10.68 -10.06 11.88
C GLY A 13 -11.90 -9.81 12.76
N SER A 14 -11.64 -9.50 14.02
CA SER A 14 -12.66 -9.08 14.98
C SER A 14 -12.18 -7.88 15.77
N THR A 15 -13.11 -7.11 16.33
CA THR A 15 -12.76 -5.98 17.20
C THR A 15 -12.85 -6.43 18.66
N PRO A 16 -11.88 -6.03 19.51
CA PRO A 16 -11.91 -6.34 20.93
C PRO A 16 -13.21 -5.82 21.58
N ARG A 17 -13.85 -6.62 22.42
CA ARG A 17 -15.05 -6.21 23.15
C ARG A 17 -14.73 -5.03 24.07
N GLY A 18 -15.63 -4.05 24.13
CA GLY A 18 -15.49 -2.90 25.01
C GLY A 18 -14.33 -1.96 24.67
N SER A 19 -13.83 -1.98 23.43
CA SER A 19 -12.69 -1.14 22.99
C SER A 19 -11.44 -1.31 23.88
N ASN A 20 -11.16 -2.52 24.33
CA ASN A 20 -10.01 -2.87 25.18
C ASN A 20 -8.69 -2.77 24.42
N TYR A 21 -8.29 -1.53 24.15
CA TYR A 21 -6.97 -1.22 23.61
C TYR A 21 -6.01 -0.88 24.76
N SER A 22 -4.73 -1.25 24.55
CA SER A 22 -3.62 -0.94 25.46
C SER A 22 -2.65 0.05 24.82
N SER A 23 -1.82 0.67 25.62
CA SER A 23 -0.77 1.59 25.13
C SER A 23 0.40 0.86 24.50
N LYS A 24 0.56 -0.43 24.77
CA LYS A 24 1.61 -1.33 24.26
C LYS A 24 1.11 -2.76 24.31
N GLY A 25 1.76 -3.64 23.56
CA GLY A 25 1.42 -5.08 23.51
C GLY A 25 1.41 -5.59 22.08
N ILE A 26 0.41 -6.38 21.73
CA ILE A 26 0.29 -6.99 20.41
C ILE A 26 -0.33 -6.00 19.43
N PRO A 27 0.29 -5.75 18.28
CA PRO A 27 -0.23 -4.85 17.26
C PRO A 27 -1.63 -5.26 16.78
N PHE A 28 -2.51 -4.28 16.68
CA PHE A 28 -3.87 -4.46 16.18
C PHE A 28 -4.11 -3.57 14.96
N PHE A 29 -4.11 -4.18 13.79
CA PHE A 29 -4.23 -3.46 12.52
C PHE A 29 -5.69 -3.22 12.16
N ARG A 30 -5.95 -1.99 11.75
CA ARG A 30 -7.24 -1.56 11.20
C ARG A 30 -7.05 -1.21 9.72
N SER A 31 -8.14 -1.00 9.00
CA SER A 31 -8.08 -0.67 7.57
C SER A 31 -7.15 0.52 7.23
N GLN A 32 -7.01 1.47 8.15
CA GLN A 32 -6.09 2.61 8.00
C GLN A 32 -4.60 2.26 8.08
N ASN A 33 -4.27 1.08 8.60
CA ASN A 33 -2.90 0.57 8.70
C ASN A 33 -2.50 -0.31 7.51
N ILE A 34 -3.43 -0.60 6.57
CA ILE A 34 -3.21 -1.45 5.41
C ILE A 34 -3.07 -0.60 4.16
N TYR A 35 -1.92 -0.70 3.50
CA TYR A 35 -1.61 -0.03 2.24
C TYR A 35 -1.03 -1.02 1.23
N ASN A 36 -1.11 -0.70 -0.05
CA ASN A 36 -0.59 -1.58 -1.11
C ASN A 36 0.94 -1.76 -1.04
N GLY A 37 1.65 -0.82 -0.45
CA GLY A 37 3.10 -0.90 -0.21
C GLY A 37 3.49 -1.58 1.11
N GLY A 38 2.52 -2.06 1.92
CA GLY A 38 2.79 -2.75 3.17
C GLY A 38 1.99 -2.24 4.37
N LEU A 39 2.42 -2.64 5.56
CA LEU A 39 1.79 -2.28 6.83
C LEU A 39 2.32 -0.94 7.34
N VAL A 40 1.41 -0.06 7.77
CA VAL A 40 1.75 1.24 8.37
C VAL A 40 1.45 1.22 9.86
N TYR A 41 2.44 1.56 10.66
CA TYR A 41 2.39 1.52 12.13
C TYR A 41 1.99 2.85 12.77
N GLU A 42 1.81 3.90 11.98
CA GLU A 42 1.28 5.17 12.46
C GLU A 42 -0.13 4.98 13.02
N ASP A 43 -0.40 5.54 14.20
CA ASP A 43 -1.68 5.38 14.94
C ASP A 43 -2.11 3.92 15.16
N ILE A 44 -1.16 2.99 15.17
CA ILE A 44 -1.49 1.60 15.46
C ILE A 44 -2.04 1.46 16.88
N LYS A 45 -3.03 0.59 17.02
CA LYS A 45 -3.56 0.20 18.33
C LYS A 45 -2.85 -1.07 18.80
N PHE A 46 -2.87 -1.28 20.11
CA PHE A 46 -2.35 -2.50 20.72
C PHE A 46 -3.43 -3.18 21.53
N ILE A 47 -3.32 -4.48 21.70
CA ILE A 47 -4.15 -5.28 22.60
C ILE A 47 -3.25 -6.02 23.58
N SER A 48 -3.79 -6.36 24.76
CA SER A 48 -3.07 -7.18 25.73
C SER A 48 -2.98 -8.64 25.28
N GLU A 49 -2.11 -9.40 25.93
CA GLU A 49 -1.98 -10.84 25.68
C GLU A 49 -3.31 -11.59 25.95
N GLU A 50 -4.02 -11.23 27.04
CA GLU A 50 -5.29 -11.85 27.38
C GLU A 50 -6.34 -11.61 26.29
N VAL A 51 -6.42 -10.38 25.76
CA VAL A 51 -7.32 -10.04 24.65
C VAL A 51 -6.93 -10.82 23.39
N HIS A 52 -5.63 -10.89 23.07
CA HIS A 52 -5.13 -11.65 21.93
C HIS A 52 -5.54 -13.13 22.03
N GLN A 53 -5.40 -13.74 23.19
CA GLN A 53 -5.78 -15.14 23.40
C GLN A 53 -7.28 -15.39 23.13
N THR A 54 -8.14 -14.42 23.44
CA THR A 54 -9.57 -14.52 23.09
C THR A 54 -9.82 -14.35 21.58
N MET A 55 -8.84 -13.83 20.85
CA MET A 55 -8.90 -13.50 19.43
C MET A 55 -7.89 -14.31 18.60
N ILE A 56 -7.37 -15.40 19.11
CA ILE A 56 -6.35 -16.23 18.43
C ILE A 56 -6.79 -16.70 17.04
N GLY A 57 -8.09 -16.90 16.84
CA GLY A 57 -8.66 -17.22 15.54
C GLY A 57 -8.49 -16.13 14.47
N THR A 58 -8.10 -14.91 14.85
CA THR A 58 -7.82 -13.77 13.94
C THR A 58 -6.37 -13.32 14.02
N GLU A 59 -5.48 -14.20 14.49
CA GLU A 59 -4.04 -13.95 14.49
C GLU A 59 -3.51 -13.86 13.06
N VAL A 60 -2.64 -12.86 12.86
CA VAL A 60 -1.91 -12.60 11.62
C VAL A 60 -0.56 -13.29 11.69
N LEU A 61 -0.18 -13.97 10.64
CA LEU A 61 1.10 -14.67 10.50
C LEU A 61 1.93 -14.05 9.37
N PRO A 62 3.27 -14.28 9.36
CA PRO A 62 4.11 -13.92 8.22
C PRO A 62 3.55 -14.45 6.90
N ASN A 63 3.71 -13.69 5.84
CA ASN A 63 3.23 -13.99 4.48
C ASN A 63 1.70 -14.03 4.31
N ASP A 64 0.91 -13.70 5.33
CA ASP A 64 -0.52 -13.44 5.16
C ASP A 64 -0.73 -12.21 4.26
N LEU A 65 -1.76 -12.23 3.45
CA LEU A 65 -2.27 -11.03 2.78
C LEU A 65 -3.40 -10.43 3.62
N LEU A 66 -3.30 -9.15 3.91
CA LEU A 66 -4.32 -8.39 4.64
C LEU A 66 -5.08 -7.50 3.67
N LEU A 67 -6.32 -7.84 3.38
CA LEU A 67 -7.18 -7.14 2.42
C LEU A 67 -8.23 -6.31 3.14
N ASN A 68 -8.31 -5.02 2.85
CA ASN A 68 -9.44 -4.19 3.27
C ASN A 68 -10.70 -4.57 2.50
N ILE A 69 -11.73 -4.99 3.23
CA ILE A 69 -12.97 -5.53 2.64
C ILE A 69 -14.17 -4.59 2.78
N THR A 70 -14.02 -3.41 3.37
CA THR A 70 -15.12 -2.44 3.56
C THR A 70 -14.66 -0.99 3.49
N GLY A 71 -15.60 -0.10 3.10
CA GLY A 71 -15.43 1.35 3.15
C GLY A 71 -14.50 1.92 2.08
N GLY A 72 -14.10 3.17 2.22
CA GLY A 72 -13.32 3.91 1.22
C GLY A 72 -11.90 3.39 0.94
N SER A 73 -11.42 2.42 1.72
CA SER A 73 -10.14 1.74 1.51
C SER A 73 -10.29 0.30 1.00
N LEU A 74 -11.49 -0.07 0.59
CA LEU A 74 -11.80 -1.39 0.02
C LEU A 74 -10.84 -1.71 -1.13
N GLY A 75 -10.29 -2.91 -1.12
CA GLY A 75 -9.33 -3.37 -2.13
C GLY A 75 -7.86 -3.07 -1.81
N ARG A 76 -7.52 -2.23 -0.82
CA ARG A 76 -6.14 -2.10 -0.35
C ARG A 76 -5.68 -3.42 0.26
N CYS A 77 -4.47 -3.84 -0.11
CA CYS A 77 -3.92 -5.11 0.34
C CYS A 77 -2.44 -4.96 0.69
N ALA A 78 -2.02 -5.60 1.78
CA ALA A 78 -0.62 -5.66 2.19
C ALA A 78 -0.19 -7.10 2.43
N ILE A 79 1.07 -7.41 2.14
CA ILE A 79 1.72 -8.64 2.60
C ILE A 79 2.29 -8.41 4.00
N VAL A 80 2.10 -9.37 4.87
CA VAL A 80 2.73 -9.38 6.20
C VAL A 80 4.20 -9.80 6.06
N PRO A 81 5.16 -8.99 6.54
CA PRO A 81 6.58 -9.29 6.40
C PRO A 81 6.98 -10.63 7.04
N GLU A 82 8.01 -11.28 6.50
CA GLU A 82 8.52 -12.55 7.04
C GLU A 82 9.01 -12.47 8.49
N ASN A 83 9.58 -11.33 8.87
CA ASN A 83 10.05 -11.09 10.25
C ASN A 83 8.97 -10.63 11.21
N PHE A 84 7.70 -10.62 10.76
CA PHE A 84 6.55 -10.28 11.60
C PHE A 84 6.36 -11.33 12.69
N GLN A 85 6.17 -10.88 13.92
CA GLN A 85 6.04 -11.81 15.04
C GLN A 85 4.59 -12.23 15.27
N ARG A 86 3.72 -11.26 15.58
CA ARG A 86 2.32 -11.53 15.89
C ARG A 86 1.48 -10.26 15.83
N GLY A 87 0.21 -10.39 15.55
CA GLY A 87 -0.76 -9.30 15.50
C GLY A 87 -2.18 -9.78 15.28
N ASN A 88 -3.12 -8.88 15.38
CA ASN A 88 -4.53 -9.14 15.04
C ASN A 88 -5.04 -8.03 14.13
N VAL A 89 -6.17 -8.27 13.50
CA VAL A 89 -6.83 -7.33 12.59
C VAL A 89 -8.29 -7.10 12.97
N SER A 90 -8.79 -5.92 12.61
CA SER A 90 -10.21 -5.56 12.80
C SER A 90 -11.12 -6.31 11.82
N GLN A 91 -12.42 -6.29 12.08
CA GLN A 91 -13.45 -6.89 11.22
C GLN A 91 -13.51 -6.30 9.79
N HIS A 92 -12.85 -5.18 9.55
CA HIS A 92 -12.77 -4.53 8.24
C HIS A 92 -11.62 -5.02 7.36
N VAL A 93 -10.77 -5.89 7.91
CA VAL A 93 -9.61 -6.48 7.25
C VAL A 93 -9.79 -7.98 7.16
N CYS A 94 -9.67 -8.54 5.97
CA CYS A 94 -9.68 -9.97 5.72
C CYS A 94 -8.24 -10.49 5.68
N ILE A 95 -7.99 -11.59 6.41
CA ILE A 95 -6.76 -12.37 6.33
C ILE A 95 -6.94 -13.38 5.21
N MET A 96 -6.03 -13.39 4.25
CA MET A 96 -5.87 -14.44 3.25
C MET A 96 -4.51 -15.09 3.48
N ARG A 97 -4.48 -16.37 3.83
CA ARG A 97 -3.25 -17.12 4.12
C ARG A 97 -2.98 -18.10 2.99
N PRO A 98 -2.10 -17.75 2.05
CA PRO A 98 -1.85 -18.59 0.89
C PRO A 98 -1.16 -19.91 1.28
N ILE A 99 -1.46 -20.94 0.49
CA ILE A 99 -0.76 -22.22 0.46
C ILE A 99 -0.44 -22.56 -0.99
N PHE A 100 0.78 -23.05 -1.24
CA PHE A 100 1.25 -23.40 -2.59
C PHE A 100 1.27 -22.26 -3.60
N VAL A 101 1.20 -21.02 -3.14
CA VAL A 101 1.23 -19.79 -3.95
C VAL A 101 2.22 -18.81 -3.34
N VAL A 102 3.01 -18.16 -4.19
CA VAL A 102 3.92 -17.08 -3.81
C VAL A 102 3.08 -15.87 -3.36
N SER A 103 3.31 -15.36 -2.16
CA SER A 103 2.50 -14.26 -1.57
C SER A 103 2.56 -12.99 -2.42
N GLU A 104 3.73 -12.66 -2.98
CA GLU A 104 3.93 -11.51 -3.85
C GLU A 104 3.16 -11.66 -5.19
N TYR A 105 3.10 -12.88 -5.74
CA TYR A 105 2.28 -13.15 -6.92
C TYR A 105 0.79 -13.00 -6.62
N PHE A 106 0.34 -13.53 -5.48
CA PHE A 106 -1.05 -13.36 -5.05
C PHE A 106 -1.39 -11.89 -4.79
N HIS A 107 -0.48 -11.15 -4.16
CA HIS A 107 -0.63 -9.72 -3.93
C HIS A 107 -0.74 -8.93 -5.24
N ALA A 108 0.14 -9.20 -6.20
CA ALA A 108 0.08 -8.59 -7.53
C ALA A 108 -1.27 -8.85 -8.22
N PHE A 109 -1.81 -10.07 -8.11
CA PHE A 109 -3.15 -10.39 -8.61
C PHE A 109 -4.22 -9.55 -7.91
N VAL A 110 -4.19 -9.46 -6.56
CA VAL A 110 -5.17 -8.67 -5.78
C VAL A 110 -5.13 -7.18 -6.16
N LEU A 111 -3.96 -6.64 -6.49
CA LEU A 111 -3.82 -5.25 -6.93
C LEU A 111 -4.18 -5.04 -8.41
N SER A 112 -4.42 -6.09 -9.16
CA SER A 112 -4.71 -6.01 -10.59
C SER A 112 -6.13 -5.50 -10.89
N SER A 113 -6.31 -4.98 -12.11
CA SER A 113 -7.63 -4.61 -12.60
C SER A 113 -8.56 -5.81 -12.81
N ILE A 114 -7.99 -7.03 -12.94
CA ILE A 114 -8.77 -8.27 -13.06
C ILE A 114 -9.48 -8.53 -11.74
N PHE A 115 -8.76 -8.46 -10.62
CA PHE A 115 -9.34 -8.64 -9.30
C PHE A 115 -10.39 -7.57 -8.99
N SER A 116 -10.05 -6.28 -9.18
CA SER A 116 -10.97 -5.18 -8.86
C SER A 116 -12.28 -5.23 -9.67
N LYS A 117 -12.21 -5.60 -10.96
CA LYS A 117 -13.40 -5.78 -11.81
C LYS A 117 -14.22 -7.02 -11.45
N SER A 118 -13.61 -8.03 -10.83
CA SER A 118 -14.29 -9.26 -10.42
C SER A 118 -14.94 -9.17 -9.04
N MET A 119 -14.65 -8.11 -8.27
CA MET A 119 -15.23 -7.92 -6.95
C MET A 119 -16.75 -7.70 -7.04
N LYS A 120 -17.53 -8.60 -6.47
CA LYS A 120 -18.97 -8.44 -6.30
C LYS A 120 -19.22 -7.78 -4.93
N ILE A 121 -19.28 -6.46 -4.93
CA ILE A 121 -19.52 -5.63 -3.76
C ILE A 121 -21.01 -5.63 -3.44
N THR A 122 -21.35 -5.70 -2.16
CA THR A 122 -22.73 -5.65 -1.68
C THR A 122 -22.87 -4.59 -0.58
N GLY A 123 -24.09 -4.09 -0.39
CA GLY A 123 -24.44 -3.12 0.65
C GLY A 123 -24.98 -1.81 0.11
N SER A 124 -26.08 -1.34 0.68
CA SER A 124 -26.65 -0.02 0.41
C SER A 124 -26.30 0.94 1.56
N GLY A 125 -25.13 1.59 1.48
CA GLY A 125 -24.69 2.56 2.51
C GLY A 125 -23.34 2.26 3.15
N ARG A 126 -22.94 1.01 3.30
CA ARG A 126 -21.57 0.61 3.61
C ARG A 126 -21.18 -0.56 2.71
N GLU A 127 -20.59 -0.22 1.60
CA GLU A 127 -20.12 -1.20 0.62
C GLU A 127 -19.05 -2.11 1.22
N GLY A 128 -19.13 -3.41 0.90
CA GLY A 128 -18.19 -4.42 1.37
C GLY A 128 -18.07 -5.59 0.41
N LEU A 129 -16.94 -6.28 0.48
CA LEU A 129 -16.68 -7.52 -0.23
C LEU A 129 -17.01 -8.70 0.70
N PRO A 130 -18.13 -9.42 0.49
CA PRO A 130 -18.47 -10.57 1.28
C PRO A 130 -17.45 -11.69 1.11
N LYS A 131 -17.20 -12.43 2.19
CA LYS A 131 -16.25 -13.56 2.20
C LYS A 131 -16.54 -14.56 1.07
N TYR A 132 -17.78 -14.98 0.90
CA TYR A 132 -18.17 -15.96 -0.13
C TYR A 132 -17.91 -15.47 -1.57
N ASN A 133 -17.96 -14.15 -1.81
CA ASN A 133 -17.61 -13.60 -3.12
C ASN A 133 -16.09 -13.65 -3.33
N LEU A 134 -15.29 -13.33 -2.29
CA LEU A 134 -13.84 -13.42 -2.33
C LEU A 134 -13.38 -14.87 -2.55
N GLU A 135 -13.94 -15.82 -1.81
CA GLU A 135 -13.61 -17.25 -1.88
C GLU A 135 -13.78 -17.82 -3.29
N ARG A 136 -14.84 -17.40 -4.00
CA ARG A 136 -15.21 -17.89 -5.34
C ARG A 136 -14.63 -17.05 -6.49
N MET A 137 -13.74 -16.12 -6.21
CA MET A 137 -13.06 -15.40 -7.26
C MET A 137 -12.03 -16.29 -7.95
N PHE A 138 -12.05 -16.27 -9.28
CA PHE A 138 -11.09 -17.02 -10.08
C PHE A 138 -9.68 -16.46 -9.90
N PHE A 139 -8.74 -17.35 -9.62
CA PHE A 139 -7.32 -17.05 -9.49
C PHE A 139 -6.53 -17.80 -10.57
N PRO A 140 -5.70 -17.11 -11.38
CA PRO A 140 -4.77 -17.77 -12.27
C PRO A 140 -3.64 -18.41 -11.48
N LEU A 141 -3.47 -19.73 -11.62
CA LEU A 141 -2.50 -20.51 -10.86
C LEU A 141 -1.46 -21.13 -11.81
N PRO A 142 -0.43 -20.36 -12.25
CA PRO A 142 0.70 -20.93 -12.98
C PRO A 142 1.61 -21.75 -12.06
N PRO A 143 2.52 -22.58 -12.61
CA PRO A 143 3.53 -23.28 -11.82
C PRO A 143 4.35 -22.33 -10.95
N LEU A 144 4.83 -22.78 -9.77
CA LEU A 144 5.59 -21.93 -8.83
C LEU A 144 6.79 -21.23 -9.46
N SER A 145 7.52 -21.93 -10.34
CA SER A 145 8.65 -21.33 -11.07
C SER A 145 8.24 -20.16 -11.97
N GLU A 146 7.03 -20.20 -12.50
CA GLU A 146 6.49 -19.11 -13.31
C GLU A 146 6.01 -17.97 -12.43
N GLN A 147 5.38 -18.25 -11.28
CA GLN A 147 5.03 -17.23 -10.31
C GLN A 147 6.24 -16.41 -9.88
N HIS A 148 7.36 -17.05 -9.54
CA HIS A 148 8.61 -16.36 -9.20
C HIS A 148 9.15 -15.50 -10.35
N ARG A 149 9.10 -15.99 -11.60
CA ARG A 149 9.53 -15.18 -12.75
C ARG A 149 8.65 -13.95 -12.95
N ILE A 150 7.32 -14.11 -12.79
CA ILE A 150 6.38 -12.99 -12.88
C ILE A 150 6.66 -11.95 -11.79
N VAL A 151 6.87 -12.38 -10.55
CA VAL A 151 7.20 -11.47 -9.43
C VAL A 151 8.49 -10.71 -9.71
N SER A 152 9.56 -11.42 -10.10
CA SER A 152 10.85 -10.80 -10.42
C SER A 152 10.73 -9.77 -11.55
N GLU A 153 9.93 -10.04 -12.58
CA GLU A 153 9.72 -9.09 -13.67
C GLU A 153 8.91 -7.87 -13.23
N ILE A 154 7.89 -8.04 -12.38
CA ILE A 154 7.15 -6.93 -11.79
C ILE A 154 8.08 -6.02 -10.97
N GLU A 155 8.93 -6.59 -10.14
CA GLU A 155 9.91 -5.85 -9.34
C GLU A 155 10.89 -5.05 -10.22
N ASN A 156 11.39 -5.65 -11.29
CA ASN A 156 12.24 -4.99 -12.27
C ASN A 156 11.55 -3.77 -12.90
N TRP A 157 10.30 -3.91 -13.32
CA TRP A 157 9.54 -2.80 -13.90
C TRP A 157 9.26 -1.69 -12.88
N PHE A 158 8.92 -2.03 -11.66
CA PHE A 158 8.70 -1.02 -10.60
C PHE A 158 9.99 -0.28 -10.27
N ALA A 159 11.13 -0.98 -10.18
CA ALA A 159 12.41 -0.33 -9.97
C ALA A 159 12.77 0.67 -11.10
N LEU A 160 12.44 0.34 -12.37
CA LEU A 160 12.63 1.27 -13.50
C LEU A 160 11.70 2.49 -13.39
N ILE A 161 10.44 2.29 -12.99
CA ILE A 161 9.48 3.38 -12.78
C ILE A 161 9.99 4.32 -11.68
N ASP A 162 10.45 3.78 -10.55
CA ASP A 162 11.00 4.55 -9.43
C ASP A 162 12.23 5.39 -9.87
N GLN A 163 13.11 4.83 -10.71
CA GLN A 163 14.25 5.57 -11.28
C GLN A 163 13.79 6.74 -12.16
N ILE A 164 12.76 6.54 -12.98
CA ILE A 164 12.19 7.60 -13.83
C ILE A 164 11.56 8.69 -12.96
N GLU A 165 10.81 8.33 -11.92
CA GLU A 165 10.19 9.28 -11.01
C GLU A 165 11.24 10.09 -10.24
N GLN A 166 12.30 9.46 -9.76
CA GLN A 166 13.41 10.13 -9.10
C GLN A 166 14.12 11.10 -10.06
N GLY A 167 14.39 10.68 -11.28
CA GLY A 167 14.99 11.54 -12.32
C GLY A 167 14.13 12.77 -12.63
N LYS A 168 12.80 12.62 -12.66
CA LYS A 168 11.86 13.73 -12.83
C LYS A 168 11.92 14.71 -11.67
N LEU A 169 12.00 14.24 -10.43
CA LEU A 169 12.13 15.09 -9.24
C LEU A 169 13.45 15.88 -9.26
N ASP A 170 14.54 15.25 -9.66
CA ASP A 170 15.84 15.90 -9.75
C ASP A 170 15.87 16.97 -10.86
N LEU A 171 15.26 16.70 -12.00
CA LEU A 171 15.09 17.67 -13.07
C LEU A 171 14.27 18.90 -12.59
N GLN A 172 13.20 18.70 -11.85
CA GLN A 172 12.41 19.79 -11.27
C GLN A 172 13.25 20.68 -10.33
N LYS A 173 14.13 20.08 -9.50
CA LYS A 173 15.05 20.81 -8.63
C LYS A 173 16.05 21.65 -9.44
N VAL A 174 16.61 21.09 -10.50
CA VAL A 174 17.54 21.78 -11.40
C VAL A 174 16.85 22.96 -12.09
N ILE A 175 15.65 22.77 -12.63
CA ILE A 175 14.86 23.84 -13.26
C ILE A 175 14.58 24.97 -12.25
N LYS A 176 14.21 24.65 -11.01
CA LYS A 176 13.97 25.64 -9.96
C LYS A 176 15.24 26.44 -9.65
N LYS A 177 16.39 25.76 -9.52
CA LYS A 177 17.69 26.46 -9.33
C LYS A 177 18.05 27.36 -10.50
N ALA A 178 17.85 26.91 -11.74
CA ALA A 178 18.10 27.71 -12.93
C ALA A 178 17.23 28.97 -12.98
N LYS A 179 15.92 28.83 -12.71
CA LYS A 179 15.00 30.00 -12.65
C LYS A 179 15.45 31.00 -11.59
N ASN A 180 15.80 30.58 -10.39
CA ASN A 180 16.29 31.46 -9.34
C ASN A 180 17.59 32.20 -9.79
N LYS A 181 18.52 31.46 -10.40
CA LYS A 181 19.77 32.04 -10.90
C LYS A 181 19.53 33.08 -11.98
N ILE A 182 18.58 32.85 -12.87
CA ILE A 182 18.21 33.85 -13.92
C ILE A 182 17.64 35.10 -13.27
N LEU A 183 16.75 34.98 -12.28
CA LEU A 183 16.19 36.12 -11.56
C LEU A 183 17.28 36.91 -10.80
N ASP A 184 18.19 36.20 -10.12
CA ASP A 184 19.32 36.82 -9.43
C ASP A 184 20.20 37.63 -10.41
N LEU A 185 20.52 37.08 -11.58
CA LEU A 185 21.29 37.77 -12.61
C LEU A 185 20.54 38.98 -13.15
N ALA A 186 19.21 38.85 -13.33
CA ALA A 186 18.39 39.97 -13.81
C ALA A 186 18.40 41.15 -12.82
N ILE A 187 18.14 40.90 -11.54
CA ILE A 187 18.09 41.94 -10.49
C ILE A 187 19.45 42.58 -10.27
N HIS A 188 20.54 41.83 -10.45
CA HIS A 188 21.89 42.39 -10.33
C HIS A 188 22.41 43.06 -11.64
N GLY A 189 21.56 43.21 -12.65
CA GLY A 189 21.95 43.79 -13.94
C GLY A 189 22.99 42.99 -14.74
N LYS A 190 23.06 41.66 -14.47
CA LYS A 190 24.04 40.76 -15.09
C LYS A 190 23.43 39.81 -16.11
N LEU A 191 22.12 39.88 -16.32
CA LEU A 191 21.42 38.99 -17.26
C LEU A 191 21.59 39.48 -18.72
N VAL A 192 21.57 40.75 -18.93
CA VAL A 192 21.81 41.39 -20.22
C VAL A 192 22.93 42.41 -20.09
N PRO A 193 23.73 42.64 -21.15
CA PRO A 193 24.68 43.78 -21.18
C PRO A 193 23.93 45.09 -20.99
N GLN A 194 24.53 46.03 -20.25
CA GLN A 194 23.99 47.38 -20.16
C GLN A 194 24.24 48.10 -21.51
N ASP A 195 23.22 48.81 -22.00
CA ASP A 195 23.36 49.66 -23.19
C ASP A 195 23.98 51.00 -22.77
N PRO A 196 25.11 51.42 -23.36
CA PRO A 196 25.73 52.70 -23.05
C PRO A 196 24.85 53.94 -23.38
N ASN A 197 23.81 53.74 -24.19
CA ASN A 197 22.86 54.80 -24.56
C ASN A 197 21.61 54.82 -23.62
N ASP A 198 21.51 53.94 -22.65
CA ASP A 198 20.43 53.99 -21.67
C ASP A 198 20.63 55.20 -20.72
N GLU A 199 19.52 55.84 -20.34
CA GLU A 199 19.53 56.94 -19.37
C GLU A 199 20.07 56.44 -18.02
N PRO A 200 21.00 57.20 -17.39
CA PRO A 200 21.50 56.79 -16.06
C PRO A 200 20.40 56.93 -15.02
N ALA A 201 20.38 56.01 -14.06
CA ALA A 201 19.39 55.95 -12.99
C ALA A 201 19.32 57.22 -12.12
N SER A 202 20.32 58.11 -12.23
CA SER A 202 20.33 59.40 -11.58
C SER A 202 19.41 60.43 -12.23
N GLU A 203 18.87 60.15 -13.41
CA GLU A 203 17.93 61.08 -14.14
C GLU A 203 16.46 60.64 -13.95
N LEU A 204 16.20 59.50 -13.22
CA LEU A 204 14.91 59.05 -12.79
C LEU A 204 14.53 59.59 -11.41
#